data_5cc3dce653b133f565296f29b4645f4d
#
_entry.id   5cc3dce653b133f565296f29b4645f4d
#
_cell.length_a   1.000
_cell.length_b   1.000
_cell.length_c   1.000
_cell.angle_alpha   90.00
_cell.angle_beta   90.00
_cell.angle_gamma   90.00
#
_symmetry.space_group_name_H-M   'P 1'
#
loop_
_entity.id
_entity.type
_entity.pdbx_description
1 polymer ?
#
loop_
_entity_poly.entity_id
_entity_poly.type
_entity_poly.pdbx_seq_one_letter_code
_entity_poly.pdbx_strand_id
1 'polypeptide(L)' 'MREDDTLLVFELTPDEVAQIAASIEFHFKNWPGYPAAEKEEQERLWHLRRIMRTAMMEVAYLRDDQSR' A
#
# COMPACT_ATOMS: atom_id res chain seq x y z
N MET A 1 -23.59 -1.71 -7.76
CA MET A 1 -22.65 -0.66 -7.93
C MET A 1 -22.20 -0.02 -6.62
N ARG A 2 -20.97 0.30 -6.55
CA ARG A 2 -20.40 0.85 -5.33
C ARG A 2 -20.66 2.35 -5.30
N GLU A 3 -21.09 2.83 -4.19
CA GLU A 3 -21.26 4.26 -4.06
C GLU A 3 -19.97 4.95 -3.66
N ASP A 4 -18.90 4.20 -3.48
CA ASP A 4 -17.64 4.80 -3.09
C ASP A 4 -16.61 4.70 -4.21
N ASP A 5 -17.05 4.95 -5.44
CA ASP A 5 -16.13 5.06 -6.56
C ASP A 5 -15.31 6.34 -6.51
N THR A 6 -15.61 7.20 -5.55
CA THR A 6 -14.86 8.44 -5.37
C THR A 6 -13.42 8.13 -5.03
N LEU A 7 -12.50 8.80 -5.72
CA LEU A 7 -11.08 8.68 -5.45
C LEU A 7 -10.63 9.83 -4.59
N LEU A 8 -9.80 9.49 -3.61
CA LEU A 8 -9.21 10.48 -2.72
C LEU A 8 -7.73 10.59 -3.01
N VAL A 9 -7.23 11.82 -2.97
CA VAL A 9 -5.82 12.07 -3.23
C VAL A 9 -5.19 12.59 -1.95
N PHE A 10 -4.08 11.98 -1.56
CA PHE A 10 -3.33 12.37 -0.37
C PHE A 10 -1.94 12.82 -0.74
N GLU A 11 -1.42 13.78 0.03
CA GLU A 11 -0.04 14.18 -0.09
C GLU A 11 0.74 13.55 1.06
N LEU A 12 1.73 12.74 0.73
CA LEU A 12 2.51 12.02 1.72
C LEU A 12 3.98 12.25 1.48
N THR A 13 4.72 12.39 2.57
CA THR A 13 6.17 12.42 2.46
C THR A 13 6.71 11.03 2.19
N PRO A 14 7.96 10.93 1.68
CA PRO A 14 8.56 9.61 1.50
C PRO A 14 8.60 8.77 2.77
N ASP A 15 8.84 9.40 3.92
CA ASP A 15 8.86 8.66 5.17
C ASP A 15 7.48 8.11 5.53
N GLU A 16 6.44 8.89 5.23
CA GLU A 16 5.07 8.42 5.48
C GLU A 16 4.72 7.28 4.56
N VAL A 17 5.12 7.35 3.31
CA VAL A 17 4.89 6.26 2.38
C VAL A 17 5.60 4.99 2.86
N ALA A 18 6.85 5.13 3.31
CA ALA A 18 7.60 3.99 3.82
C ALA A 18 6.92 3.36 5.02
N GLN A 19 6.41 4.19 5.93
CA GLN A 19 5.74 3.70 7.12
C GLN A 19 4.49 2.91 6.76
N ILE A 20 3.70 3.45 5.85
CA ILE A 20 2.47 2.76 5.43
C ILE A 20 2.82 1.46 4.74
N ALA A 21 3.81 1.47 3.87
CA ALA A 21 4.22 0.27 3.15
C ALA A 21 4.68 -0.82 4.13
N ALA A 22 5.47 -0.44 5.13
CA ALA A 22 5.93 -1.39 6.12
C ALA A 22 4.76 -1.98 6.91
N SER A 23 3.79 -1.15 7.26
CA SER A 23 2.62 -1.61 8.00
C SER A 23 1.81 -2.61 7.20
N ILE A 24 1.65 -2.36 5.90
CA ILE A 24 0.90 -3.26 5.04
C ILE A 24 1.63 -4.58 4.87
N GLU A 25 2.96 -4.54 4.70
CA GLU A 25 3.73 -5.77 4.59
C GLU A 25 3.64 -6.59 5.87
N PHE A 26 3.71 -5.93 7.02
CA PHE A 26 3.58 -6.62 8.29
C PHE A 26 2.22 -7.29 8.40
N HIS A 27 1.17 -6.57 8.05
CA HIS A 27 -0.19 -7.11 8.11
C HIS A 27 -0.34 -8.29 7.16
N PHE A 28 0.24 -8.17 5.96
CA PHE A 28 0.15 -9.24 4.97
C PHE A 28 0.84 -10.50 5.45
N LYS A 29 2.02 -10.35 6.05
CA LYS A 29 2.77 -11.50 6.55
C LYS A 29 2.06 -12.23 7.67
N ASN A 30 1.30 -11.49 8.48
CA ASN A 30 0.62 -12.07 9.63
C ASN A 30 -0.84 -12.36 9.34
N TRP A 31 -1.22 -12.36 8.09
CA TRP A 31 -2.59 -12.60 7.68
C TRP A 31 -2.97 -14.04 7.97
N PRO A 32 -4.10 -14.25 8.69
CA PRO A 32 -4.49 -15.63 9.05
C PRO A 32 -5.01 -16.43 7.87
N GLY A 33 -5.45 -15.76 6.80
CA GLY A 33 -5.93 -16.47 5.63
C GLY A 33 -7.39 -16.82 5.73
N TYR A 34 -7.91 -17.31 4.62
CA TYR A 34 -9.27 -17.78 4.54
C TYR A 34 -9.32 -19.22 5.08
N PRO A 35 -10.35 -19.61 5.85
CA PRO A 35 -11.56 -18.84 6.16
C PRO A 35 -11.48 -18.03 7.46
N ALA A 36 -10.33 -17.93 8.09
CA ALA A 36 -10.21 -17.19 9.35
C ALA A 36 -10.46 -15.70 9.15
N ALA A 37 -10.26 -15.20 7.92
CA ALA A 37 -10.53 -13.82 7.57
C ALA A 37 -11.27 -13.77 6.25
N GLU A 38 -11.94 -12.66 6.00
CA GLU A 38 -12.76 -12.54 4.81
C GLU A 38 -11.91 -12.48 3.56
N LYS A 39 -12.37 -13.16 2.54
CA LYS A 39 -11.66 -13.19 1.27
C LYS A 39 -11.55 -11.80 0.65
N GLU A 40 -12.63 -11.02 0.75
CA GLU A 40 -12.63 -9.67 0.19
C GLU A 40 -11.57 -8.78 0.85
N GLU A 41 -11.40 -8.95 2.16
CA GLU A 41 -10.40 -8.19 2.87
C GLU A 41 -9.00 -8.60 2.43
N GLN A 42 -8.80 -9.87 2.19
CA GLN A 42 -7.53 -10.38 1.70
C GLN A 42 -7.20 -9.79 0.33
N GLU A 43 -8.18 -9.73 -0.56
CA GLU A 43 -7.97 -9.17 -1.88
C GLU A 43 -7.65 -7.69 -1.82
N ARG A 44 -8.33 -6.96 -0.91
CA ARG A 44 -8.06 -5.55 -0.74
C ARG A 44 -6.66 -5.30 -0.21
N LEU A 45 -6.24 -6.12 0.75
CA LEU A 45 -4.90 -6.00 1.31
C LEU A 45 -3.84 -6.28 0.26
N TRP A 46 -4.07 -7.29 -0.58
CA TRP A 46 -3.16 -7.62 -1.65
C TRP A 46 -3.02 -6.46 -2.64
N HIS A 47 -4.15 -5.84 -2.95
CA HIS A 47 -4.16 -4.70 -3.87
C HIS A 47 -3.38 -3.52 -3.27
N LEU A 48 -3.61 -3.23 -1.99
CA LEU A 48 -2.88 -2.16 -1.32
C LEU A 48 -1.38 -2.42 -1.28
N ARG A 49 -1.00 -3.68 -1.09
CA ARG A 49 0.41 -4.03 -1.10
C ARG A 49 1.06 -3.68 -2.44
N ARG A 50 0.37 -3.99 -3.53
CA ARG A 50 0.88 -3.67 -4.85
C ARG A 50 1.01 -2.16 -5.05
N ILE A 51 0.01 -1.42 -4.61
CA ILE A 51 0.04 0.04 -4.75
C ILE A 51 1.21 0.61 -3.96
N MET A 52 1.42 0.14 -2.76
CA MET A 52 2.50 0.68 -1.93
C MET A 52 3.87 0.31 -2.47
N ARG A 53 4.00 -0.86 -3.06
CA ARG A 53 5.26 -1.22 -3.68
C ARG A 53 5.60 -0.30 -4.85
N THR A 54 4.59 0.03 -5.65
CA THR A 54 4.78 0.97 -6.74
C THR A 54 5.18 2.33 -6.20
N ALA A 55 4.51 2.78 -5.14
CA ALA A 55 4.84 4.07 -4.54
C ALA A 55 6.27 4.10 -4.02
N MET A 56 6.72 3.01 -3.41
CA MET A 56 8.09 2.95 -2.91
C MET A 56 9.10 3.01 -4.04
N MET A 57 8.78 2.39 -5.17
CA MET A 57 9.65 2.49 -6.32
C MET A 57 9.75 3.91 -6.84
N GLU A 58 8.64 4.64 -6.82
CA GLU A 58 8.65 6.02 -7.26
C GLU A 58 9.47 6.89 -6.30
N VAL A 59 9.33 6.64 -5.00
CA VAL A 59 10.12 7.38 -4.01
C VAL A 59 11.60 7.15 -4.24
N ALA A 60 11.99 5.90 -4.47
CA ALA A 60 13.39 5.58 -4.72
C ALA A 60 13.89 6.28 -5.97
N TYR A 61 13.09 6.30 -7.00
CA TYR A 61 13.48 6.95 -8.24
C TYR A 61 13.67 8.45 -8.04
N LEU A 62 12.75 9.09 -7.35
CA LEU A 62 12.83 10.53 -7.12
C LEU A 62 14.03 10.88 -6.25
N ARG A 63 14.29 10.08 -5.22
CA ARG A 63 15.43 10.32 -4.36
C ARG A 63 16.75 10.19 -5.11
N ASP A 64 16.83 9.18 -5.95
CA ASP A 64 18.03 8.97 -6.73
C ASP A 64 18.26 10.14 -7.67
N ASP A 65 17.20 10.65 -8.27
CA ASP A 65 17.30 11.80 -9.15
C ASP A 65 17.74 13.05 -8.40
N GLN A 66 17.26 13.23 -7.18
CA GLN A 66 17.59 14.41 -6.39
C GLN A 66 18.99 14.37 -5.80
N SER A 67 19.56 13.20 -5.67
CA SER A 67 20.86 13.09 -5.03
C SER A 67 22.01 13.36 -6.00
N ARG A 68 21.72 13.73 -7.20
CA ARG A 68 22.77 14.09 -8.16
C ARG A 68 23.28 15.47 -8.00
#